data_3afefec442191d34eb74af1bb455b152
#
_entry.id   3afefec442191d34eb74af1bb455b152
#
_cell.length_a   1.000
_cell.length_b   1.000
_cell.length_c   1.000
_cell.angle_alpha   90.00
_cell.angle_beta   90.00
_cell.angle_gamma   90.00
#
_symmetry.space_group_name_H-M   'P 1'
#
loop_
_entity.id
_entity.type
_entity.pdbx_description
1 polymer ?
#
loop_
_entity_poly.entity_id
_entity_poly.type
_entity_poly.pdbx_seq_one_letter_code
_entity_poly.pdbx_strand_id
1 'polypeptide(L)'
;MAIVQVKELIEAGVHFGHRASRWNPKMRPYIYGKRNLIHIIDLRETVRGLLRAFRYLSQLTSRGNLVLFVGTKRQAKEVIEREALRCKMPYVNERWLGGTLTNFSTIRKRLKRLQELESYWLPAGERPERIDMQAYFQNLFSETGKLDISKAPPTAMIHTFKSKKMVSMLNRELLKIRRNLQGIRDMTRLPDALVVVDPKKEHIAVKEAARMGIPTIALIDTDSDPDTVDLPIPGNDDSIRSIELVLSKLSEAVLTGRAAMVPEEQTPGREPEGREGGRDSREGRDRRDRGDRGGRGRDSGRGRGPRREPDSERGSDNGANPISTNPSATEPVVE
;
A
#
# COMPACT_ATOMS: atom_id res chain seq x y z
N MET A 1 -21.85 21.82 -2.57
CA MET A 1 -20.95 22.42 -1.56
C MET A 1 -19.55 22.48 -2.13
N ALA A 2 -18.83 23.59 -1.94
CA ALA A 2 -17.40 23.68 -2.34
C ALA A 2 -16.60 22.82 -1.35
N ILE A 3 -15.88 21.81 -1.84
CA ILE A 3 -15.09 20.87 -1.02
C ILE A 3 -13.95 21.60 -0.31
N VAL A 4 -13.37 22.61 -0.98
CA VAL A 4 -12.27 23.44 -0.44
C VAL A 4 -12.39 24.84 -1.03
N GLN A 5 -12.14 25.87 -0.21
CA GLN A 5 -11.99 27.24 -0.67
C GLN A 5 -10.52 27.52 -1.06
N VAL A 6 -10.33 28.28 -2.14
CA VAL A 6 -8.97 28.66 -2.59
C VAL A 6 -8.23 29.44 -1.49
N LYS A 7 -8.95 30.19 -0.68
CA LYS A 7 -8.39 30.94 0.45
C LYS A 7 -7.72 30.00 1.47
N GLU A 8 -8.38 28.89 1.82
CA GLU A 8 -7.84 27.88 2.75
C GLU A 8 -6.54 27.25 2.20
N LEU A 9 -6.49 26.97 0.89
CA LEU A 9 -5.30 26.45 0.22
C LEU A 9 -4.11 27.43 0.28
N ILE A 10 -4.39 28.72 0.11
CA ILE A 10 -3.35 29.76 0.20
C ILE A 10 -2.84 29.90 1.63
N GLU A 11 -3.72 29.93 2.61
CA GLU A 11 -3.37 30.05 4.05
C GLU A 11 -2.58 28.83 4.55
N ALA A 12 -2.91 27.62 4.07
CA ALA A 12 -2.16 26.41 4.35
C ALA A 12 -0.82 26.31 3.61
N GLY A 13 -0.57 27.21 2.63
CA GLY A 13 0.68 27.23 1.84
C GLY A 13 0.80 26.11 0.82
N VAL A 14 -0.32 25.58 0.32
CA VAL A 14 -0.36 24.50 -0.68
C VAL A 14 0.27 24.92 -2.01
N HIS A 15 0.25 26.21 -2.31
CA HIS A 15 0.75 26.79 -3.57
C HIS A 15 2.28 26.88 -3.64
N PHE A 16 3.00 26.69 -2.57
CA PHE A 16 4.47 26.69 -2.58
C PHE A 16 5.01 25.34 -3.04
N GLY A 17 5.83 25.38 -4.08
CA GLY A 17 6.58 24.22 -4.53
C GLY A 17 8.06 24.31 -4.14
N HIS A 18 8.87 23.46 -4.71
CA HIS A 18 10.31 23.38 -4.50
C HIS A 18 11.07 24.47 -5.27
N ARG A 19 12.37 24.59 -4.97
CA ARG A 19 13.28 25.47 -5.71
C ARG A 19 13.34 25.10 -7.18
N ALA A 20 13.39 26.10 -8.05
CA ALA A 20 13.41 25.92 -9.50
C ALA A 20 14.60 25.06 -10.02
N SER A 21 15.68 24.92 -9.25
CA SER A 21 16.80 24.05 -9.59
C SER A 21 16.51 22.55 -9.45
N ARG A 22 15.42 22.18 -8.75
CA ARG A 22 15.07 20.77 -8.45
C ARG A 22 13.78 20.30 -9.11
N TRP A 23 13.18 21.13 -9.94
CA TRP A 23 11.89 20.82 -10.52
C TRP A 23 11.95 19.74 -11.60
N ASN A 24 10.82 19.05 -11.79
CA ASN A 24 10.65 18.11 -12.89
C ASN A 24 9.97 18.84 -14.07
N PRO A 25 10.52 18.82 -15.30
CA PRO A 25 9.91 19.45 -16.48
C PRO A 25 8.49 18.99 -16.78
N LYS A 26 8.12 17.75 -16.45
CA LYS A 26 6.77 17.22 -16.61
C LYS A 26 5.73 17.92 -15.72
N MET A 27 6.18 18.57 -14.64
CA MET A 27 5.31 19.36 -13.76
C MET A 27 4.93 20.73 -14.33
N ARG A 28 5.46 21.12 -15.51
CA ARG A 28 5.16 22.40 -16.15
C ARG A 28 3.66 22.74 -16.24
N PRO A 29 2.74 21.82 -16.57
CA PRO A 29 1.30 22.10 -16.64
C PRO A 29 0.68 22.49 -15.30
N TYR A 30 1.31 22.13 -14.18
CA TYR A 30 0.84 22.35 -12.80
C TYR A 30 1.48 23.58 -12.14
N ILE A 31 2.40 24.25 -12.82
CA ILE A 31 3.14 25.40 -12.29
C ILE A 31 2.52 26.69 -12.84
N TYR A 32 2.05 27.55 -11.94
CA TYR A 32 1.54 28.87 -12.28
C TYR A 32 2.67 29.85 -12.66
N GLY A 33 3.79 29.79 -11.92
CA GLY A 33 4.90 30.70 -12.12
C GLY A 33 6.07 30.45 -11.17
N LYS A 34 6.98 31.45 -11.11
CA LYS A 34 8.16 31.40 -10.25
C LYS A 34 8.31 32.71 -9.47
N ARG A 35 8.56 32.63 -8.17
CA ARG A 35 8.85 33.80 -7.31
C ARG A 35 10.01 33.44 -6.38
N ASN A 36 11.00 34.30 -6.29
CA ASN A 36 12.17 34.12 -5.40
C ASN A 36 12.82 32.70 -5.55
N LEU A 37 13.05 32.27 -6.79
CA LEU A 37 13.62 30.94 -7.11
C LEU A 37 12.77 29.74 -6.65
N ILE A 38 11.52 29.96 -6.23
CA ILE A 38 10.59 28.91 -5.83
C ILE A 38 9.47 28.88 -6.87
N HIS A 39 9.06 27.68 -7.26
CA HIS A 39 7.89 27.47 -8.12
C HIS A 39 6.61 27.68 -7.32
N ILE A 40 5.63 28.31 -7.98
CA ILE A 40 4.28 28.47 -7.45
C ILE A 40 3.37 27.51 -8.21
N ILE A 41 2.68 26.66 -7.47
CA ILE A 41 1.76 25.64 -8.01
C ILE A 41 0.42 26.33 -8.36
N ASP A 42 -0.19 25.92 -9.48
CA ASP A 42 -1.52 26.39 -9.86
C ASP A 42 -2.59 25.71 -9.00
N LEU A 43 -3.20 26.49 -8.12
CA LEU A 43 -4.26 26.01 -7.22
C LEU A 43 -5.53 25.56 -7.97
N ARG A 44 -5.74 25.99 -9.22
CA ARG A 44 -6.86 25.49 -10.02
C ARG A 44 -6.69 24.01 -10.33
N GLU A 45 -5.47 23.60 -10.67
CA GLU A 45 -5.14 22.20 -10.89
C GLU A 45 -5.16 21.39 -9.59
N THR A 46 -4.72 21.99 -8.47
CA THR A 46 -4.86 21.38 -7.15
C THR A 46 -6.33 21.07 -6.82
N VAL A 47 -7.22 22.05 -6.99
CA VAL A 47 -8.66 21.86 -6.75
C VAL A 47 -9.24 20.80 -7.69
N ARG A 48 -8.88 20.81 -8.98
CA ARG A 48 -9.33 19.79 -9.95
C ARG A 48 -8.86 18.39 -9.57
N GLY A 49 -7.59 18.25 -9.18
CA GLY A 49 -7.02 16.98 -8.71
C GLY A 49 -7.73 16.49 -7.46
N LEU A 50 -7.90 17.36 -6.46
CA LEU A 50 -8.57 17.04 -5.23
C LEU A 50 -10.04 16.63 -5.43
N LEU A 51 -10.78 17.33 -6.31
CA LEU A 51 -12.16 16.97 -6.66
C LEU A 51 -12.26 15.59 -7.32
N ARG A 52 -11.34 15.28 -8.24
CA ARG A 52 -11.27 13.97 -8.89
C ARG A 52 -10.97 12.87 -7.86
N ALA A 53 -9.99 13.09 -7.00
CA ALA A 53 -9.61 12.17 -5.94
C ALA A 53 -10.74 11.97 -4.93
N PHE A 54 -11.42 13.05 -4.53
CA PHE A 54 -12.57 12.98 -3.61
C PHE A 54 -13.70 12.11 -4.17
N ARG A 55 -14.11 12.35 -5.41
CA ARG A 55 -15.17 11.56 -6.07
C ARG A 55 -14.77 10.10 -6.20
N TYR A 56 -13.54 9.85 -6.60
CA TYR A 56 -13.02 8.50 -6.77
C TYR A 56 -13.02 7.74 -5.44
N LEU A 57 -12.46 8.32 -4.37
CA LEU A 57 -12.41 7.70 -3.05
C LEU A 57 -13.81 7.48 -2.46
N SER A 58 -14.70 8.47 -2.58
CA SER A 58 -16.07 8.32 -2.10
C SER A 58 -16.81 7.18 -2.80
N GLN A 59 -16.66 7.06 -4.14
CA GLN A 59 -17.26 5.97 -4.91
C GLN A 59 -16.60 4.62 -4.60
N LEU A 60 -15.29 4.58 -4.38
CA LEU A 60 -14.57 3.36 -4.03
C LEU A 60 -15.02 2.82 -2.67
N THR A 61 -15.08 3.70 -1.67
CA THR A 61 -15.40 3.32 -0.30
C THR A 61 -16.88 3.06 -0.07
N SER A 62 -17.78 3.59 -0.91
CA SER A 62 -19.20 3.21 -0.88
C SER A 62 -19.46 1.74 -1.23
N ARG A 63 -18.50 1.10 -1.91
CA ARG A 63 -18.51 -0.33 -2.23
C ARG A 63 -17.80 -1.20 -1.17
N GLY A 64 -17.42 -0.63 -0.03
CA GLY A 64 -16.69 -1.34 1.02
C GLY A 64 -15.21 -1.61 0.72
N ASN A 65 -14.63 -0.90 -0.26
CA ASN A 65 -13.24 -1.08 -0.65
C ASN A 65 -12.27 -0.42 0.32
N LEU A 66 -11.03 -0.95 0.36
CA LEU A 66 -10.00 -0.57 1.32
C LEU A 66 -9.03 0.43 0.70
N VAL A 67 -8.74 1.51 1.41
CA VAL A 67 -7.76 2.54 1.01
C VAL A 67 -6.58 2.50 1.95
N LEU A 68 -5.34 2.44 1.41
CA LEU A 68 -4.12 2.47 2.20
C LEU A 68 -3.46 3.86 2.10
N PHE A 69 -3.26 4.51 3.24
CA PHE A 69 -2.55 5.77 3.34
C PHE A 69 -1.05 5.55 3.52
N VAL A 70 -0.22 6.21 2.73
CA VAL A 70 1.24 6.02 2.71
C VAL A 70 1.96 7.36 2.73
N GLY A 71 2.90 7.52 3.66
CA GLY A 71 3.80 8.66 3.67
C GLY A 71 4.76 8.60 4.85
N THR A 72 6.02 8.38 4.51
CA THR A 72 7.11 8.25 5.51
C THR A 72 7.86 9.56 5.73
N LYS A 73 7.42 10.66 5.08
CA LYS A 73 7.99 11.98 5.28
C LYS A 73 7.72 12.44 6.71
N ARG A 74 8.72 13.02 7.37
CA ARG A 74 8.61 13.44 8.79
C ARG A 74 7.39 14.32 9.03
N GLN A 75 7.08 15.23 8.10
CA GLN A 75 5.96 16.15 8.17
C GLN A 75 4.60 15.45 8.00
N ALA A 76 4.58 14.32 7.30
CA ALA A 76 3.35 13.59 6.98
C ALA A 76 2.98 12.51 8.01
N LYS A 77 3.93 12.02 8.81
CA LYS A 77 3.75 10.85 9.69
C LYS A 77 2.56 10.95 10.63
N GLU A 78 2.51 12.02 11.42
CA GLU A 78 1.47 12.22 12.43
C GLU A 78 0.11 12.50 11.79
N VAL A 79 0.13 13.26 10.69
CA VAL A 79 -1.08 13.60 9.96
C VAL A 79 -1.71 12.36 9.33
N ILE A 80 -0.89 11.51 8.69
CA ILE A 80 -1.36 10.25 8.08
C ILE A 80 -1.97 9.33 9.13
N GLU A 81 -1.29 9.15 10.26
CA GLU A 81 -1.79 8.31 11.34
C GLU A 81 -3.13 8.81 11.86
N ARG A 82 -3.23 10.10 12.17
CA ARG A 82 -4.45 10.72 12.67
C ARG A 82 -5.62 10.59 11.68
N GLU A 83 -5.39 10.93 10.41
CA GLU A 83 -6.44 10.92 9.39
C GLU A 83 -6.86 9.50 9.00
N ALA A 84 -5.92 8.57 8.93
CA ALA A 84 -6.22 7.16 8.67
C ALA A 84 -7.01 6.52 9.83
N LEU A 85 -6.64 6.79 11.08
CA LEU A 85 -7.40 6.34 12.24
C LEU A 85 -8.80 6.94 12.27
N ARG A 86 -8.96 8.24 11.91
CA ARG A 86 -10.27 8.90 11.81
C ARG A 86 -11.22 8.18 10.85
N CYS A 87 -10.73 7.73 9.70
CA CYS A 87 -11.54 7.01 8.72
C CYS A 87 -11.44 5.47 8.85
N LYS A 88 -10.74 4.95 9.87
CA LYS A 88 -10.53 3.51 10.12
C LYS A 88 -9.96 2.79 8.91
N MET A 89 -8.97 3.39 8.28
CA MET A 89 -8.24 2.83 7.13
C MET A 89 -6.82 2.47 7.53
N PRO A 90 -6.19 1.48 6.88
CA PRO A 90 -4.80 1.15 7.12
C PRO A 90 -3.86 2.26 6.66
N TYR A 91 -2.67 2.32 7.28
CA TYR A 91 -1.66 3.31 6.95
C TYR A 91 -0.23 2.80 7.11
N VAL A 92 0.71 3.46 6.44
CA VAL A 92 2.15 3.27 6.60
C VAL A 92 2.80 4.64 6.75
N ASN A 93 3.28 4.95 7.96
CA ASN A 93 3.85 6.26 8.29
C ASN A 93 5.34 6.22 8.63
N GLU A 94 5.95 5.04 8.91
CA GLU A 94 7.35 4.95 9.30
C GLU A 94 8.29 4.59 8.16
N ARG A 95 8.10 3.40 7.58
CA ARG A 95 8.90 2.93 6.47
C ARG A 95 8.12 1.94 5.63
N TRP A 96 8.07 2.18 4.34
CA TRP A 96 7.56 1.19 3.40
C TRP A 96 8.53 0.00 3.34
N LEU A 97 8.03 -1.18 3.60
CA LEU A 97 8.80 -2.41 3.44
C LEU A 97 8.57 -2.95 2.03
N GLY A 98 9.67 -3.13 1.27
CA GLY A 98 9.57 -3.74 -0.06
C GLY A 98 8.85 -5.09 0.01
N GLY A 99 7.89 -5.31 -0.90
CA GLY A 99 7.04 -6.49 -0.90
C GLY A 99 5.74 -6.36 -0.09
N THR A 100 5.42 -5.16 0.42
CA THR A 100 4.19 -4.96 1.20
C THR A 100 2.94 -5.31 0.40
N LEU A 101 2.89 -5.00 -0.89
CA LEU A 101 1.80 -5.38 -1.79
C LEU A 101 2.14 -6.65 -2.59
N THR A 102 3.32 -6.70 -3.19
CA THR A 102 3.72 -7.79 -4.09
C THR A 102 4.00 -9.12 -3.36
N ASN A 103 4.36 -9.08 -2.07
CA ASN A 103 4.59 -10.27 -1.24
C ASN A 103 3.80 -10.19 0.08
N PHE A 104 2.51 -9.91 -0.04
CA PHE A 104 1.61 -9.74 1.10
C PHE A 104 1.55 -10.98 2.01
N SER A 105 1.74 -12.18 1.46
CA SER A 105 1.79 -13.42 2.25
C SER A 105 2.90 -13.41 3.30
N THR A 106 4.06 -12.88 2.96
CA THR A 106 5.19 -12.72 3.91
C THR A 106 4.90 -11.64 4.95
N ILE A 107 4.25 -10.55 4.58
CA ILE A 107 3.81 -9.51 5.52
C ILE A 107 2.80 -10.09 6.52
N ARG A 108 1.83 -10.88 6.06
CA ARG A 108 0.89 -11.58 6.95
C ARG A 108 1.59 -12.53 7.94
N LYS A 109 2.64 -13.23 7.52
CA LYS A 109 3.45 -14.04 8.45
C LYS A 109 4.12 -13.18 9.53
N ARG A 110 4.62 -12.00 9.15
CA ARG A 110 5.21 -11.04 10.11
C ARG A 110 4.16 -10.44 11.05
N LEU A 111 2.95 -10.18 10.57
CA LEU A 111 1.84 -9.73 11.41
C LEU A 111 1.42 -10.81 12.43
N LYS A 112 1.37 -12.08 12.02
CA LYS A 112 1.16 -13.20 12.96
C LYS A 112 2.29 -13.25 14.00
N ARG A 113 3.54 -13.07 13.56
CA ARG A 113 4.68 -13.01 14.47
C ARG A 113 4.58 -11.85 15.46
N LEU A 114 4.04 -10.69 15.02
CA LEU A 114 3.75 -9.57 15.91
C LEU A 114 2.76 -9.97 17.00
N GLN A 115 1.65 -10.60 16.63
CA GLN A 115 0.64 -11.08 17.57
C GLN A 115 1.22 -12.09 18.58
N GLU A 116 2.08 -13.01 18.14
CA GLU A 116 2.81 -13.93 19.01
C GLU A 116 3.71 -13.20 20.02
N LEU A 117 4.49 -12.23 19.53
CA LEU A 117 5.39 -11.45 20.39
C LEU A 117 4.61 -10.58 21.39
N GLU A 118 3.48 -10.02 20.98
CA GLU A 118 2.60 -9.25 21.86
C GLU A 118 1.93 -10.13 22.91
N SER A 119 1.54 -11.37 22.56
CA SER A 119 0.94 -12.30 23.53
C SER A 119 1.85 -12.62 24.71
N TYR A 120 3.18 -12.53 24.56
CA TYR A 120 4.12 -12.73 25.66
C TYR A 120 4.03 -11.66 26.75
N TRP A 121 3.49 -10.48 26.41
CA TRP A 121 3.33 -9.35 27.32
C TRP A 121 1.94 -9.26 27.94
N LEU A 122 0.98 -10.01 27.43
CA LEU A 122 -0.39 -10.02 27.94
C LEU A 122 -0.54 -10.92 29.17
N PRO A 123 -1.56 -10.69 30.00
CA PRO A 123 -1.96 -11.62 31.05
C PRO A 123 -2.25 -13.02 30.48
N ALA A 124 -2.00 -14.05 31.25
CA ALA A 124 -2.28 -15.42 30.84
C ALA A 124 -3.78 -15.59 30.51
N GLY A 125 -4.05 -16.12 29.31
CA GLY A 125 -5.43 -16.34 28.81
C GLY A 125 -6.04 -15.19 28.02
N GLU A 126 -5.42 -14.02 27.98
CA GLU A 126 -5.87 -12.93 27.14
C GLU A 126 -5.30 -12.99 25.72
N ARG A 127 -6.09 -12.55 24.75
CA ARG A 127 -5.71 -12.53 23.33
C ARG A 127 -5.51 -11.10 22.85
N PRO A 128 -4.51 -10.85 21.98
CA PRO A 128 -4.23 -9.51 21.43
C PRO A 128 -5.43 -8.86 20.72
N GLU A 129 -6.36 -9.66 20.22
CA GLU A 129 -7.53 -9.20 19.46
C GLU A 129 -8.62 -8.55 20.34
N ARG A 130 -8.59 -8.80 21.66
CA ARG A 130 -9.59 -8.30 22.62
C ARG A 130 -9.19 -7.04 23.35
N ILE A 131 -7.95 -6.61 23.18
CA ILE A 131 -7.35 -5.49 23.92
C ILE A 131 -6.97 -4.40 22.92
N ASP A 132 -7.19 -3.16 23.29
CA ASP A 132 -6.57 -2.06 22.57
C ASP A 132 -5.06 -2.11 22.80
N MET A 133 -4.37 -2.77 21.87
CA MET A 133 -2.92 -2.98 21.94
C MET A 133 -2.14 -1.67 21.87
N GLN A 134 -2.72 -0.61 21.32
CA GLN A 134 -2.04 0.69 21.25
C GLN A 134 -2.00 1.34 22.64
N ALA A 135 -3.12 1.43 23.30
CA ALA A 135 -3.22 1.96 24.66
C ALA A 135 -2.47 1.07 25.67
N TYR A 136 -2.59 -0.25 25.54
CA TYR A 136 -1.92 -1.20 26.43
C TYR A 136 -0.39 -1.05 26.41
N PHE A 137 0.21 -1.03 25.23
CA PHE A 137 1.66 -0.89 25.10
C PHE A 137 2.17 0.51 25.45
N GLN A 138 1.37 1.58 25.33
CA GLN A 138 1.75 2.89 25.82
C GLN A 138 2.08 2.87 27.32
N ASN A 139 1.31 2.12 28.10
CA ASN A 139 1.53 1.98 29.54
C ASN A 139 2.76 1.14 29.89
N LEU A 140 3.22 0.24 29.00
CA LEU A 140 4.37 -0.62 29.20
C LEU A 140 5.71 0.06 28.86
N PHE A 141 5.69 1.20 28.19
CA PHE A 141 6.90 1.92 27.89
C PHE A 141 7.46 2.63 29.13
N SER A 142 8.78 2.57 29.26
CA SER A 142 9.54 3.43 30.19
C SER A 142 9.69 4.83 29.60
N GLU A 143 10.08 5.81 30.41
CA GLU A 143 10.42 7.18 29.97
C GLU A 143 11.50 7.19 28.87
N THR A 144 12.33 6.16 28.80
CA THR A 144 13.38 5.98 27.79
C THR A 144 12.87 5.36 26.48
N GLY A 145 11.56 5.12 26.33
CA GLY A 145 10.97 4.51 25.14
C GLY A 145 11.27 3.02 24.95
N LYS A 146 11.74 2.34 26.01
CA LYS A 146 11.94 0.89 26.02
C LYS A 146 10.80 0.20 26.75
N LEU A 147 10.49 -1.04 26.36
CA LEU A 147 9.53 -1.86 27.09
C LEU A 147 10.09 -2.24 28.47
N ASP A 148 9.32 -1.94 29.50
CA ASP A 148 9.68 -2.19 30.89
C ASP A 148 8.97 -3.45 31.38
N ILE A 149 9.76 -4.49 31.67
CA ILE A 149 9.26 -5.78 32.12
C ILE A 149 8.55 -5.67 33.47
N SER A 150 8.94 -4.72 34.31
CA SER A 150 8.33 -4.51 35.63
C SER A 150 6.87 -4.05 35.55
N LYS A 151 6.49 -3.41 34.45
CA LYS A 151 5.13 -2.97 34.17
C LYS A 151 4.25 -4.05 33.54
N ALA A 152 4.86 -5.16 33.11
CA ALA A 152 4.10 -6.30 32.58
C ALA A 152 3.34 -7.00 33.72
N PRO A 153 2.12 -7.52 33.46
CA PRO A 153 1.38 -8.30 34.46
C PRO A 153 2.19 -9.48 34.96
N PRO A 154 2.10 -9.82 36.25
CA PRO A 154 2.88 -10.93 36.83
C PRO A 154 2.58 -12.28 36.17
N THR A 155 1.41 -12.43 35.57
CA THR A 155 0.97 -13.61 34.84
C THR A 155 1.45 -13.63 33.38
N ALA A 156 2.10 -12.56 32.90
CA ALA A 156 2.58 -12.48 31.53
C ALA A 156 3.73 -13.48 31.27
N MET A 157 3.70 -14.11 30.11
CA MET A 157 4.67 -15.13 29.71
C MET A 157 6.10 -14.59 29.65
N ILE A 158 6.28 -13.28 29.47
CA ILE A 158 7.58 -12.62 29.42
C ILE A 158 8.42 -12.91 30.68
N HIS A 159 7.80 -13.09 31.84
CA HIS A 159 8.47 -13.41 33.11
C HIS A 159 9.01 -14.84 33.20
N THR A 160 8.53 -15.74 32.35
CA THR A 160 8.98 -17.16 32.35
C THR A 160 10.32 -17.34 31.63
N PHE A 161 10.74 -16.34 30.83
CA PHE A 161 12.02 -16.45 30.12
C PHE A 161 13.22 -16.24 31.05
N LYS A 162 14.01 -17.28 31.23
CA LYS A 162 15.20 -17.27 32.12
C LYS A 162 16.34 -16.39 31.60
N SER A 163 16.46 -16.18 30.29
CA SER A 163 17.58 -15.44 29.67
C SER A 163 17.25 -13.99 29.40
N LYS A 164 17.88 -13.08 30.11
CA LYS A 164 17.78 -11.62 29.86
C LYS A 164 18.17 -11.24 28.42
N LYS A 165 19.12 -11.96 27.81
CA LYS A 165 19.53 -11.76 26.41
C LYS A 165 18.40 -12.08 25.44
N MET A 166 17.69 -13.19 25.67
CA MET A 166 16.54 -13.63 24.86
C MET A 166 15.41 -12.60 24.95
N VAL A 167 15.06 -12.16 26.16
CA VAL A 167 14.03 -11.13 26.35
C VAL A 167 14.40 -9.83 25.62
N SER A 168 15.64 -9.37 25.72
CA SER A 168 16.11 -8.17 25.02
C SER A 168 16.03 -8.32 23.49
N MET A 169 16.29 -9.50 22.96
CA MET A 169 16.18 -9.80 21.53
C MET A 169 14.70 -9.77 21.08
N LEU A 170 13.82 -10.44 21.81
CA LEU A 170 12.37 -10.46 21.52
C LEU A 170 11.77 -9.04 21.57
N ASN A 171 12.19 -8.23 22.54
CA ASN A 171 11.74 -6.85 22.66
C ASN A 171 12.19 -5.98 21.47
N ARG A 172 13.43 -6.13 21.01
CA ARG A 172 13.91 -5.40 19.82
C ARG A 172 13.14 -5.83 18.57
N GLU A 173 12.87 -7.13 18.42
CA GLU A 173 12.08 -7.67 17.33
C GLU A 173 10.65 -7.11 17.36
N LEU A 174 9.98 -7.17 18.51
CA LEU A 174 8.65 -6.64 18.74
C LEU A 174 8.56 -5.17 18.34
N LEU A 175 9.44 -4.33 18.92
CA LEU A 175 9.46 -2.88 18.65
C LEU A 175 9.69 -2.56 17.17
N LYS A 176 10.58 -3.30 16.51
CA LYS A 176 10.88 -3.11 15.09
C LYS A 176 9.69 -3.46 14.20
N ILE A 177 9.03 -4.60 14.48
CA ILE A 177 7.88 -5.06 13.70
C ILE A 177 6.70 -4.11 13.95
N ARG A 178 6.40 -3.82 15.21
CA ARG A 178 5.31 -2.92 15.61
C ARG A 178 5.44 -1.56 14.96
N ARG A 179 6.61 -0.92 15.07
CA ARG A 179 6.87 0.40 14.48
C ARG A 179 6.54 0.45 12.98
N ASN A 180 6.88 -0.60 12.23
CA ASN A 180 6.75 -0.57 10.78
C ASN A 180 5.39 -1.10 10.27
N LEU A 181 4.72 -1.95 11.03
CA LEU A 181 3.53 -2.69 10.57
C LEU A 181 2.26 -2.37 11.38
N GLN A 182 2.35 -1.49 12.40
CA GLN A 182 1.19 -1.18 13.26
C GLN A 182 -0.01 -0.70 12.45
N GLY A 183 0.21 0.19 11.50
CA GLY A 183 -0.89 0.79 10.73
C GLY A 183 -1.56 -0.16 9.73
N ILE A 184 -0.93 -1.29 9.41
CA ILE A 184 -1.50 -2.33 8.51
C ILE A 184 -1.89 -3.61 9.26
N ARG A 185 -1.94 -3.56 10.59
CA ARG A 185 -2.22 -4.71 11.46
C ARG A 185 -3.52 -5.42 11.10
N ASP A 186 -4.57 -4.64 10.89
CA ASP A 186 -5.92 -5.15 10.65
C ASP A 186 -6.22 -5.40 9.17
N MET A 187 -5.21 -5.21 8.31
CA MET A 187 -5.34 -5.41 6.88
C MET A 187 -5.34 -6.91 6.53
N THR A 188 -6.51 -7.44 6.18
CA THR A 188 -6.69 -8.86 5.83
C THR A 188 -6.56 -9.13 4.34
N ARG A 189 -6.80 -8.12 3.50
CA ARG A 189 -6.73 -8.17 2.03
C ARG A 189 -5.88 -7.01 1.49
N LEU A 190 -5.50 -7.09 0.23
CA LEU A 190 -4.83 -5.99 -0.45
C LEU A 190 -5.73 -4.75 -0.52
N PRO A 191 -5.17 -3.54 -0.48
CA PRO A 191 -5.93 -2.32 -0.67
C PRO A 191 -6.38 -2.18 -2.13
N ASP A 192 -7.50 -1.52 -2.32
CA ASP A 192 -8.09 -1.25 -3.65
C ASP A 192 -7.63 0.11 -4.21
N ALA A 193 -7.07 0.97 -3.36
CA ALA A 193 -6.39 2.22 -3.76
C ALA A 193 -5.32 2.62 -2.75
N LEU A 194 -4.30 3.35 -3.24
CA LEU A 194 -3.28 4.00 -2.41
C LEU A 194 -3.47 5.52 -2.40
N VAL A 195 -3.32 6.12 -1.21
CA VAL A 195 -3.14 7.57 -1.04
C VAL A 195 -1.71 7.81 -0.59
N VAL A 196 -0.91 8.48 -1.41
CA VAL A 196 0.53 8.64 -1.20
C VAL A 196 0.87 10.11 -1.02
N VAL A 197 1.70 10.43 -0.03
CA VAL A 197 2.33 11.74 0.14
C VAL A 197 3.77 11.63 -0.34
N ASP A 198 4.16 12.44 -1.33
CA ASP A 198 5.47 12.43 -1.96
C ASP A 198 5.83 11.10 -2.67
N PRO A 199 5.33 10.88 -3.90
CA PRO A 199 5.60 9.66 -4.66
C PRO A 199 7.07 9.48 -5.03
N LYS A 200 7.86 10.56 -5.05
CA LYS A 200 9.30 10.50 -5.30
C LYS A 200 10.03 9.77 -4.17
N LYS A 201 9.64 10.03 -2.94
CA LYS A 201 10.16 9.34 -1.76
C LYS A 201 9.60 7.92 -1.65
N GLU A 202 8.31 7.76 -1.87
CA GLU A 202 7.60 6.49 -1.77
C GLU A 202 7.58 5.71 -3.10
N HIS A 203 8.60 5.90 -3.94
CA HIS A 203 8.68 5.30 -5.29
C HIS A 203 8.56 3.77 -5.29
N ILE A 204 8.93 3.09 -4.21
CA ILE A 204 8.79 1.65 -4.07
C ILE A 204 7.31 1.27 -3.93
N ALA A 205 6.56 2.01 -3.10
CA ALA A 205 5.13 1.79 -2.91
C ALA A 205 4.36 1.99 -4.23
N VAL A 206 4.65 3.09 -4.94
CA VAL A 206 4.05 3.41 -6.23
C VAL A 206 4.36 2.33 -7.28
N LYS A 207 5.61 1.87 -7.37
CA LYS A 207 5.99 0.78 -8.30
C LYS A 207 5.31 -0.55 -7.96
N GLU A 208 5.14 -0.87 -6.68
CA GLU A 208 4.42 -2.07 -6.26
C GLU A 208 2.93 -1.96 -6.59
N ALA A 209 2.32 -0.80 -6.34
CA ALA A 209 0.93 -0.54 -6.68
C ALA A 209 0.67 -0.69 -8.19
N ALA A 210 1.51 -0.08 -9.02
CA ALA A 210 1.43 -0.21 -10.47
C ALA A 210 1.54 -1.67 -10.95
N ARG A 211 2.43 -2.48 -10.34
CA ARG A 211 2.55 -3.92 -10.65
C ARG A 211 1.31 -4.71 -10.27
N MET A 212 0.62 -4.31 -9.21
CA MET A 212 -0.58 -4.98 -8.71
C MET A 212 -1.86 -4.42 -9.36
N GLY A 213 -1.76 -3.40 -10.22
CA GLY A 213 -2.92 -2.72 -10.82
C GLY A 213 -3.76 -1.93 -9.80
N ILE A 214 -3.14 -1.49 -8.70
CA ILE A 214 -3.80 -0.71 -7.65
C ILE A 214 -3.65 0.77 -7.98
N PRO A 215 -4.75 1.50 -8.20
CA PRO A 215 -4.71 2.92 -8.52
C PRO A 215 -4.13 3.76 -7.38
N THR A 216 -3.30 4.73 -7.76
CA THR A 216 -2.57 5.59 -6.85
C THR A 216 -3.06 7.04 -6.95
N ILE A 217 -3.37 7.61 -5.79
CA ILE A 217 -3.70 9.02 -5.62
C ILE A 217 -2.52 9.64 -4.87
N ALA A 218 -1.89 10.67 -5.40
CA ALA A 218 -0.73 11.24 -4.72
C ALA A 218 -0.77 12.76 -4.64
N LEU A 219 -0.35 13.27 -3.46
CA LEU A 219 0.06 14.66 -3.31
C LEU A 219 1.46 14.79 -3.90
N ILE A 220 1.58 15.57 -4.97
CA ILE A 220 2.80 15.75 -5.74
C ILE A 220 3.29 17.19 -5.67
N ASP A 221 4.58 17.37 -5.42
CA ASP A 221 5.24 18.67 -5.52
C ASP A 221 5.96 18.82 -6.87
N THR A 222 6.51 19.98 -7.14
CA THR A 222 7.15 20.36 -8.40
C THR A 222 8.40 19.54 -8.77
N ASP A 223 8.94 18.73 -7.86
CA ASP A 223 10.09 17.85 -8.08
C ASP A 223 9.72 16.38 -8.38
N SER A 224 8.44 16.06 -8.34
CA SER A 224 7.90 14.72 -8.57
C SER A 224 7.53 14.49 -10.05
N ASP A 225 7.37 13.23 -10.45
CA ASP A 225 6.90 12.85 -11.79
C ASP A 225 5.39 12.55 -11.75
N PRO A 226 4.54 13.38 -12.38
CA PRO A 226 3.10 13.18 -12.38
C PRO A 226 2.65 11.91 -13.13
N ASP A 227 3.45 11.41 -14.08
CA ASP A 227 3.10 10.24 -14.88
C ASP A 227 3.21 8.93 -14.10
N THR A 228 3.81 8.96 -12.91
CA THR A 228 3.97 7.77 -12.05
C THR A 228 2.72 7.44 -11.24
N VAL A 229 1.73 8.33 -11.20
CA VAL A 229 0.53 8.22 -10.39
C VAL A 229 -0.72 8.42 -11.23
N ASP A 230 -1.82 7.75 -10.86
CA ASP A 230 -3.06 7.79 -11.64
C ASP A 230 -3.86 9.08 -11.40
N LEU A 231 -3.89 9.55 -10.17
CA LEU A 231 -4.62 10.76 -9.77
C LEU A 231 -3.68 11.72 -9.02
N PRO A 232 -2.95 12.58 -9.75
CA PRO A 232 -2.09 13.58 -9.15
C PRO A 232 -2.90 14.74 -8.54
N ILE A 233 -2.49 15.15 -7.34
CA ILE A 233 -2.96 16.34 -6.64
C ILE A 233 -1.73 17.25 -6.47
N PRO A 234 -1.57 18.28 -7.32
CA PRO A 234 -0.44 19.19 -7.20
C PRO A 234 -0.54 19.99 -5.89
N GLY A 235 0.52 20.02 -5.11
CA GLY A 235 0.54 20.76 -3.87
C GLY A 235 1.83 20.56 -3.07
N ASN A 236 2.01 21.40 -2.05
CA ASN A 236 3.17 21.38 -1.18
C ASN A 236 3.15 20.13 -0.27
N ASP A 237 4.18 19.33 -0.36
CA ASP A 237 4.37 18.12 0.42
C ASP A 237 5.37 18.28 1.59
N ASP A 238 5.91 19.50 1.80
CA ASP A 238 6.82 19.84 2.89
C ASP A 238 6.11 20.54 4.06
N SER A 239 5.02 21.25 3.79
CA SER A 239 4.26 21.96 4.82
C SER A 239 3.29 21.03 5.53
N ILE A 240 3.37 20.91 6.85
CA ILE A 240 2.44 20.12 7.68
C ILE A 240 0.99 20.57 7.44
N ARG A 241 0.72 21.89 7.38
CA ARG A 241 -0.61 22.45 7.18
C ARG A 241 -1.17 22.09 5.80
N SER A 242 -0.33 22.08 4.75
CA SER A 242 -0.71 21.70 3.41
C SER A 242 -1.11 20.21 3.35
N ILE A 243 -0.26 19.35 3.92
CA ILE A 243 -0.50 17.90 3.98
C ILE A 243 -1.78 17.61 4.78
N GLU A 244 -1.96 18.27 5.93
CA GLU A 244 -3.13 18.13 6.78
C GLU A 244 -4.42 18.50 6.06
N LEU A 245 -4.44 19.65 5.39
CA LEU A 245 -5.62 20.09 4.64
C LEU A 245 -6.00 19.08 3.55
N VAL A 246 -5.03 18.64 2.74
CA VAL A 246 -5.28 17.70 1.64
C VAL A 246 -5.73 16.34 2.18
N LEU A 247 -5.00 15.77 3.15
CA LEU A 247 -5.34 14.47 3.73
C LEU A 247 -6.68 14.50 4.48
N SER A 248 -6.99 15.60 5.18
CA SER A 248 -8.28 15.78 5.84
C SER A 248 -9.44 15.72 4.84
N LYS A 249 -9.29 16.32 3.65
CA LYS A 249 -10.31 16.25 2.60
C LYS A 249 -10.41 14.86 1.95
N LEU A 250 -9.30 14.15 1.80
CA LEU A 250 -9.31 12.79 1.29
C LEU A 250 -9.93 11.80 2.29
N SER A 251 -9.65 11.96 3.58
CA SER A 251 -10.29 11.14 4.62
C SER A 251 -11.79 11.47 4.79
N GLU A 252 -12.20 12.73 4.57
CA GLU A 252 -13.60 13.12 4.50
C GLU A 252 -14.33 12.44 3.34
N ALA A 253 -13.66 12.30 2.17
CA ALA A 253 -14.18 11.53 1.04
C ALA A 253 -14.42 10.07 1.39
N VAL A 254 -13.47 9.45 2.09
CA VAL A 254 -13.58 8.07 2.58
C VAL A 254 -14.75 7.92 3.56
N LEU A 255 -14.90 8.84 4.51
CA LEU A 255 -16.01 8.83 5.46
C LEU A 255 -17.36 9.01 4.78
N THR A 256 -17.45 9.94 3.82
CA THR A 256 -18.65 10.17 3.02
C THR A 256 -19.06 8.91 2.23
N GLY A 257 -18.08 8.25 1.60
CA GLY A 257 -18.33 7.00 0.90
C GLY A 257 -18.81 5.89 1.83
N ARG A 258 -18.18 5.74 3.00
CA ARG A 258 -18.61 4.75 4.00
C ARG A 258 -20.00 5.04 4.57
N ALA A 259 -20.35 6.31 4.77
CA ALA A 259 -21.68 6.69 5.21
C ALA A 259 -22.76 6.40 4.15
N ALA A 260 -22.38 6.43 2.87
CA ALA A 260 -23.25 6.07 1.75
C ALA A 260 -23.30 4.56 1.47
N MET A 261 -22.53 3.75 2.21
CA MET A 261 -22.59 2.29 2.14
C MET A 261 -23.99 1.85 2.59
N VAL A 262 -24.78 1.36 1.64
CA VAL A 262 -26.05 0.69 1.97
C VAL A 262 -25.66 -0.62 2.66
N PRO A 263 -26.19 -0.92 3.87
CA PRO A 263 -25.99 -2.24 4.46
C PRO A 263 -26.52 -3.29 3.47
N GLU A 264 -25.69 -4.29 3.17
CA GLU A 264 -26.07 -5.41 2.29
C GLU A 264 -27.14 -6.33 2.91
N GLU A 265 -27.67 -5.94 4.07
CA GLU A 265 -28.78 -6.59 4.75
C GLU A 265 -30.10 -5.99 4.30
N GLN A 266 -30.61 -6.39 3.18
CA GLN A 266 -32.02 -6.49 2.80
C GLN A 266 -32.20 -6.43 1.27
N THR A 267 -31.53 -7.30 0.56
CA THR A 267 -32.18 -7.86 -0.63
C THR A 267 -33.06 -9.01 -0.10
N PRO A 268 -34.39 -8.87 -0.05
CA PRO A 268 -35.23 -10.02 0.21
C PRO A 268 -34.90 -11.04 -0.86
N GLY A 269 -34.57 -12.25 -0.41
CA GLY A 269 -34.21 -13.35 -1.28
C GLY A 269 -35.21 -13.43 -2.42
N ARG A 270 -34.71 -13.31 -3.62
CA ARG A 270 -35.43 -13.71 -4.81
C ARG A 270 -35.59 -15.23 -4.67
N GLU A 271 -36.73 -15.60 -4.08
CA GLU A 271 -37.17 -17.00 -4.08
C GLU A 271 -37.07 -17.50 -5.53
N PRO A 272 -36.48 -18.66 -5.79
CA PRO A 272 -36.55 -19.26 -7.10
C PRO A 272 -38.00 -19.55 -7.35
N GLU A 273 -38.63 -18.81 -8.27
CA GLU A 273 -39.95 -19.12 -8.80
C GLU A 273 -39.96 -20.59 -9.21
N GLY A 274 -40.65 -21.38 -8.41
CA GLY A 274 -40.94 -22.78 -8.69
C GLY A 274 -41.67 -22.88 -10.02
N ARG A 275 -41.01 -23.42 -11.01
CA ARG A 275 -41.66 -23.95 -12.20
C ARG A 275 -42.51 -25.13 -11.76
N GLU A 276 -43.76 -24.84 -11.41
CA GLU A 276 -44.81 -25.86 -11.37
C GLU A 276 -44.95 -26.46 -12.76
N GLY A 277 -44.67 -27.74 -12.83
CA GLY A 277 -44.86 -28.56 -14.00
C GLY A 277 -46.31 -28.72 -14.36
N GLY A 278 -46.70 -28.19 -15.49
CA GLY A 278 -47.88 -28.62 -16.19
C GLY A 278 -47.65 -30.04 -16.76
N ARG A 279 -48.24 -31.00 -16.08
CA ARG A 279 -48.55 -32.33 -16.70
C ARG A 279 -49.62 -32.10 -17.75
N ASP A 280 -49.32 -32.38 -18.96
CA ASP A 280 -50.35 -32.78 -19.92
C ASP A 280 -49.89 -33.99 -20.72
N SER A 281 -50.69 -35.02 -20.53
CA SER A 281 -50.68 -36.32 -21.12
C SER A 281 -51.06 -36.21 -22.59
N ARG A 282 -50.28 -36.82 -23.49
CA ARG A 282 -50.84 -37.42 -24.71
C ARG A 282 -49.97 -38.58 -25.20
N GLU A 283 -50.67 -39.67 -25.24
CA GLU A 283 -50.37 -40.96 -25.81
C GLU A 283 -49.82 -40.97 -27.26
N GLY A 284 -48.97 -41.93 -27.50
CA GLY A 284 -49.27 -42.84 -28.63
C GLY A 284 -48.36 -42.80 -29.85
N ARG A 285 -47.83 -43.98 -30.12
CA ARG A 285 -47.40 -44.55 -31.41
C ARG A 285 -45.92 -44.45 -31.72
N ASP A 286 -45.18 -45.52 -31.41
CA ASP A 286 -45.04 -46.77 -32.20
C ASP A 286 -44.47 -46.54 -33.59
N ARG A 287 -43.38 -47.20 -33.83
CA ARG A 287 -42.78 -47.83 -35.03
C ARG A 287 -41.30 -47.48 -35.18
N ARG A 288 -40.44 -48.50 -34.83
CA ARG A 288 -39.79 -49.41 -35.78
C ARG A 288 -39.11 -48.68 -36.95
N ASP A 289 -37.81 -48.73 -37.04
CA ASP A 289 -37.14 -49.77 -37.88
C ASP A 289 -35.64 -49.43 -38.02
N ARG A 290 -34.83 -50.42 -37.78
CA ARG A 290 -33.73 -50.99 -38.54
C ARG A 290 -32.72 -50.06 -39.26
N GLY A 291 -31.47 -50.45 -39.06
CA GLY A 291 -30.41 -50.43 -40.07
C GLY A 291 -29.10 -49.91 -39.49
N ASP A 292 -28.25 -50.66 -38.99
CA ASP A 292 -27.29 -51.68 -39.47
C ASP A 292 -26.25 -51.09 -40.42
N ARG A 293 -25.02 -51.53 -40.14
CA ARG A 293 -23.77 -51.47 -40.93
C ARG A 293 -22.98 -50.15 -40.79
N GLY A 294 -21.75 -50.15 -40.33
CA GLY A 294 -20.69 -51.10 -40.57
C GLY A 294 -19.51 -50.35 -41.21
N GLY A 295 -18.32 -50.60 -40.78
CA GLY A 295 -17.09 -50.22 -41.47
C GLY A 295 -16.11 -49.43 -40.58
N ARG A 296 -15.20 -50.04 -39.89
CA ARG A 296 -13.86 -50.57 -40.28
C ARG A 296 -12.97 -49.56 -41.01
N GLY A 297 -11.81 -49.33 -40.41
CA GLY A 297 -10.55 -48.89 -41.02
C GLY A 297 -9.74 -48.11 -40.00
N ARG A 298 -8.80 -48.65 -39.22
CA ARG A 298 -7.39 -48.91 -39.58
C ARG A 298 -6.82 -47.71 -40.33
N ASP A 299 -5.72 -47.10 -39.94
CA ASP A 299 -4.41 -47.63 -39.62
C ASP A 299 -3.47 -46.46 -39.23
N SER A 300 -2.60 -46.71 -38.29
CA SER A 300 -1.15 -46.46 -38.24
C SER A 300 -0.55 -45.15 -38.76
N GLY A 301 0.35 -44.61 -37.96
CA GLY A 301 1.40 -43.72 -38.41
C GLY A 301 2.15 -43.07 -37.26
N ARG A 302 2.94 -43.74 -36.62
CA ARG A 302 4.32 -43.60 -36.14
C ARG A 302 5.12 -42.49 -36.84
N GLY A 303 5.69 -41.58 -36.07
CA GLY A 303 6.77 -40.69 -36.48
C GLY A 303 7.57 -40.23 -35.26
N ARG A 304 8.64 -40.96 -35.02
CA ARG A 304 9.69 -40.63 -34.04
C ARG A 304 10.62 -39.55 -34.58
N GLY A 305 10.99 -38.60 -33.70
CA GLY A 305 12.29 -38.06 -33.34
C GLY A 305 13.09 -37.31 -34.41
N PRO A 306 14.22 -36.68 -34.09
CA PRO A 306 15.07 -36.92 -32.93
C PRO A 306 15.60 -35.67 -32.17
N ARG A 307 16.12 -35.96 -31.00
CA ARG A 307 17.06 -35.18 -30.17
C ARG A 307 18.31 -34.72 -30.95
N ARG A 308 18.78 -33.52 -30.63
CA ARG A 308 20.22 -33.19 -30.69
C ARG A 308 20.57 -32.29 -29.52
N GLU A 309 21.32 -32.78 -28.59
CA GLU A 309 22.40 -32.19 -27.80
C GLU A 309 23.70 -32.79 -28.32
N PRO A 310 24.88 -32.37 -27.79
CA PRO A 310 25.52 -31.07 -27.69
C PRO A 310 26.90 -31.15 -28.39
N ASP A 311 27.58 -30.06 -28.57
CA ASP A 311 29.04 -30.10 -28.70
C ASP A 311 29.71 -28.90 -28.05
N SER A 312 30.60 -29.26 -27.22
CA SER A 312 31.73 -28.62 -26.57
C SER A 312 32.77 -28.18 -27.56
N GLU A 313 33.46 -27.06 -27.28
CA GLU A 313 34.92 -26.90 -27.34
C GLU A 313 35.27 -25.43 -27.08
N ARG A 314 35.94 -25.13 -25.99
CA ARG A 314 37.39 -24.91 -25.76
C ARG A 314 37.97 -23.76 -26.59
N GLY A 315 38.51 -22.80 -25.89
CA GLY A 315 39.46 -21.81 -26.40
C GLY A 315 39.84 -20.80 -25.32
N SER A 316 40.81 -21.14 -24.56
CA SER A 316 41.73 -20.33 -23.76
C SER A 316 42.31 -19.17 -24.59
N ASP A 317 42.46 -17.95 -24.01
CA ASP A 317 43.81 -17.40 -23.84
C ASP A 317 43.81 -16.09 -23.05
N ASN A 318 44.69 -16.02 -22.11
CA ASN A 318 45.59 -15.05 -21.53
C ASN A 318 45.55 -13.59 -22.03
N GLY A 319 45.70 -12.68 -21.09
CA GLY A 319 46.28 -11.37 -21.37
C GLY A 319 46.12 -10.33 -20.26
N ALA A 320 46.90 -10.47 -19.23
CA ALA A 320 47.70 -9.43 -18.54
C ALA A 320 47.11 -8.02 -18.29
N ASN A 321 47.06 -7.66 -17.04
CA ASN A 321 47.21 -6.31 -16.45
C ASN A 321 48.53 -5.62 -16.93
N PRO A 322 48.61 -4.28 -16.98
CA PRO A 322 49.36 -3.64 -15.89
C PRO A 322 48.77 -2.30 -15.34
N ILE A 323 48.89 -2.17 -14.06
CA ILE A 323 49.28 -1.11 -13.16
C ILE A 323 49.88 0.15 -13.84
N SER A 324 49.40 1.36 -13.48
CA SER A 324 50.19 2.59 -13.41
C SER A 324 49.39 3.65 -12.64
N THR A 325 49.68 3.86 -11.35
CA THR A 325 50.45 4.96 -10.75
C THR A 325 49.82 6.36 -10.83
N ASN A 326 49.46 6.83 -9.66
CA ASN A 326 49.31 8.24 -9.24
C ASN A 326 50.59 9.04 -9.45
N PRO A 327 50.55 10.36 -9.64
CA PRO A 327 51.00 11.21 -8.51
C PRO A 327 50.15 12.48 -8.25
N SER A 328 49.87 12.73 -7.02
CA SER A 328 50.15 13.80 -6.07
C SER A 328 50.37 15.25 -6.53
N ALA A 329 49.74 16.15 -5.74
CA ALA A 329 50.14 17.51 -5.32
C ALA A 329 49.81 18.67 -6.29
N THR A 330 49.09 19.70 -5.87
CA THR A 330 49.49 20.78 -4.96
C THR A 330 48.32 21.78 -4.84
N GLU A 331 48.03 22.22 -3.64
CA GLU A 331 47.40 23.52 -3.35
C GLU A 331 48.35 24.67 -3.81
N PRO A 332 47.81 25.89 -4.02
CA PRO A 332 48.04 26.93 -3.01
C PRO A 332 46.87 27.86 -2.70
N VAL A 333 46.85 28.26 -1.50
CA VAL A 333 46.45 29.38 -0.67
C VAL A 333 46.58 30.80 -1.33
N VAL A 334 45.72 31.74 -0.79
CA VAL A 334 45.76 33.25 -0.77
C VAL A 334 45.14 33.91 -2.04
N GLU A 335 44.11 34.71 -1.90
CA GLU A 335 43.75 35.95 -1.12
C GLU A 335 42.24 36.08 -0.92
#